data_b8ac6f7941a7c3add3a1721fbfec64b4
#
_entry.id   b8ac6f7941a7c3add3a1721fbfec64b4
#
_cell.length_a   1.000
_cell.length_b   1.000
_cell.length_c   1.000
_cell.angle_alpha   90.00
_cell.angle_beta   90.00
_cell.angle_gamma   90.00
#
_symmetry.space_group_name_H-M   'P 1'
#
loop_
_entity.id
_entity.type
_entity.pdbx_description
1 polymer ?
#
loop_
_entity_poly.entity_id
_entity_poly.type
_entity_poly.pdbx_seq_one_letter_code
_entity_poly.pdbx_strand_id
1 'polypeptide(L)'
;MQYLKDTVREKIYAAAIEEFKTFGYQEASIRNIANNAGISLGNIYRYYQNKESLYIAVVQPLMESVKEFVDTKFFVDGSSLKEVATNVVEFMDKHDDEIVILRRGNTDYYRKFAEFLEKATAKRIEQGMHAGSGESKVKNPQLSHIIARSFLHCLFDIIYSTKENQVRTEYVEEVMVFYFGHLDTRLG
;
A
#
# COMPACT_ATOMS: atom_id res chain seq x y z
N MET A 1 -30.86 -12.90 11.08
CA MET A 1 -30.98 -11.94 9.96
C MET A 1 -29.67 -11.19 9.67
N GLN A 2 -28.87 -10.83 10.68
CA GLN A 2 -27.54 -10.21 10.54
C GLN A 2 -26.56 -11.13 9.78
N TYR A 3 -26.43 -12.37 10.18
CA TYR A 3 -25.54 -13.38 9.58
C TYR A 3 -25.69 -13.54 8.05
N LEU A 4 -26.94 -13.55 7.55
CA LEU A 4 -27.20 -13.64 6.10
C LEU A 4 -26.74 -12.38 5.33
N LYS A 5 -26.79 -11.20 5.98
CA LYS A 5 -26.31 -9.96 5.37
C LYS A 5 -24.80 -9.92 5.29
N ASP A 6 -24.13 -10.43 6.32
CA ASP A 6 -22.66 -10.48 6.37
C ASP A 6 -22.13 -11.45 5.31
N THR A 7 -22.73 -12.64 5.17
CA THR A 7 -22.39 -13.61 4.12
C THR A 7 -22.57 -13.06 2.69
N VAL A 8 -23.63 -12.26 2.45
CA VAL A 8 -23.83 -11.63 1.14
C VAL A 8 -22.80 -10.54 0.88
N ARG A 9 -22.46 -9.74 1.89
CA ARG A 9 -21.42 -8.71 1.79
C ARG A 9 -20.07 -9.33 1.46
N GLU A 10 -19.69 -10.42 2.12
CA GLU A 10 -18.44 -11.15 1.86
C GLU A 10 -18.38 -11.67 0.42
N LYS A 11 -19.48 -12.23 -0.11
CA LYS A 11 -19.55 -12.68 -1.50
C LYS A 11 -19.37 -11.54 -2.51
N ILE A 12 -20.02 -10.39 -2.25
CA ILE A 12 -19.84 -9.20 -3.09
C ILE A 12 -18.39 -8.73 -3.03
N TYR A 13 -17.81 -8.68 -1.85
CA TYR A 13 -16.44 -8.23 -1.63
C TYR A 13 -15.43 -9.13 -2.38
N ALA A 14 -15.52 -10.45 -2.24
CA ALA A 14 -14.67 -11.40 -2.94
C ALA A 14 -14.80 -11.29 -4.47
N ALA A 15 -16.04 -11.20 -5.00
CA ALA A 15 -16.27 -11.02 -6.43
C ALA A 15 -15.76 -9.66 -6.94
N ALA A 16 -15.83 -8.61 -6.10
CA ALA A 16 -15.31 -7.29 -6.44
C ALA A 16 -13.78 -7.27 -6.52
N ILE A 17 -13.09 -7.94 -5.60
CA ILE A 17 -11.62 -8.10 -5.64
C ILE A 17 -11.22 -8.73 -6.97
N GLU A 18 -11.79 -9.86 -7.35
CA GLU A 18 -11.45 -10.56 -8.59
C GLU A 18 -11.73 -9.71 -9.84
N GLU A 19 -12.87 -9.02 -9.89
CA GLU A 19 -13.23 -8.16 -11.02
C GLU A 19 -12.30 -6.95 -11.13
N PHE A 20 -12.05 -6.23 -10.01
CA PHE A 20 -11.17 -5.07 -10.00
C PHE A 20 -9.71 -5.43 -10.24
N LYS A 21 -9.25 -6.56 -9.72
CA LYS A 21 -7.90 -7.09 -9.94
C LYS A 21 -7.66 -7.44 -11.42
N THR A 22 -8.66 -8.01 -12.07
CA THR A 22 -8.57 -8.48 -13.46
C THR A 22 -8.70 -7.32 -14.46
N PHE A 23 -9.68 -6.44 -14.27
CA PHE A 23 -10.07 -5.43 -15.27
C PHE A 23 -9.71 -3.99 -14.87
N GLY A 24 -9.28 -3.76 -13.62
CA GLY A 24 -9.10 -2.41 -13.08
C GLY A 24 -10.43 -1.70 -12.84
N TYR A 25 -10.38 -0.51 -12.23
CA TYR A 25 -11.59 0.23 -11.89
C TYR A 25 -12.44 0.64 -13.10
N GLN A 26 -11.79 1.08 -14.19
CA GLN A 26 -12.53 1.65 -15.34
C GLN A 26 -13.36 0.57 -16.04
N GLU A 27 -12.77 -0.56 -16.37
CA GLU A 27 -13.38 -1.63 -17.15
C GLU A 27 -14.21 -2.62 -16.31
N ALA A 28 -14.05 -2.62 -15.00
CA ALA A 28 -14.81 -3.49 -14.10
C ALA A 28 -16.32 -3.21 -14.16
N SER A 29 -17.10 -4.29 -14.11
CA SER A 29 -18.56 -4.27 -14.27
C SER A 29 -19.29 -4.74 -13.01
N ILE A 30 -20.13 -3.87 -12.45
CA ILE A 30 -21.02 -4.25 -11.32
C ILE A 30 -21.93 -5.44 -11.66
N ARG A 31 -22.30 -5.59 -12.94
CA ARG A 31 -23.10 -6.75 -13.40
C ARG A 31 -22.31 -8.05 -13.30
N ASN A 32 -21.04 -8.04 -13.70
CA ASN A 32 -20.18 -9.21 -13.56
C ASN A 32 -19.95 -9.55 -12.09
N ILE A 33 -19.71 -8.54 -11.25
CA ILE A 33 -19.58 -8.73 -9.79
C ILE A 33 -20.85 -9.38 -9.22
N ALA A 34 -22.05 -8.93 -9.63
CA ALA A 34 -23.31 -9.52 -9.18
C ALA A 34 -23.43 -11.00 -9.60
N ASN A 35 -23.12 -11.30 -10.85
CA ASN A 35 -23.16 -12.64 -11.40
C ASN A 35 -22.17 -13.56 -10.67
N ASN A 36 -20.93 -13.11 -10.46
CA ASN A 36 -19.89 -13.90 -9.78
C ASN A 36 -20.21 -14.10 -8.29
N ALA A 37 -20.85 -13.12 -7.65
CA ALA A 37 -21.33 -13.24 -6.26
C ALA A 37 -22.61 -14.11 -6.12
N GLY A 38 -23.23 -14.49 -7.24
CA GLY A 38 -24.48 -15.29 -7.23
C GLY A 38 -25.69 -14.52 -6.72
N ILE A 39 -25.74 -13.20 -6.96
CA ILE A 39 -26.84 -12.33 -6.51
C ILE A 39 -27.39 -11.46 -7.65
N SER A 40 -28.56 -10.88 -7.46
CA SER A 40 -29.11 -9.94 -8.42
C SER A 40 -28.39 -8.59 -8.38
N LEU A 41 -28.32 -7.91 -9.52
CA LEU A 41 -27.75 -6.56 -9.63
C LEU A 41 -28.42 -5.57 -8.64
N GLY A 42 -29.74 -5.64 -8.49
CA GLY A 42 -30.49 -4.80 -7.53
C GLY A 42 -30.09 -5.10 -6.08
N ASN A 43 -29.62 -6.31 -5.78
CA ASN A 43 -29.15 -6.65 -4.45
C ASN A 43 -27.79 -6.00 -4.13
N ILE A 44 -26.88 -5.87 -5.11
CA ILE A 44 -25.62 -5.12 -4.90
C ILE A 44 -25.92 -3.67 -4.49
N TYR A 45 -26.83 -2.99 -5.18
CA TYR A 45 -27.17 -1.59 -4.90
C TYR A 45 -27.83 -1.35 -3.52
N ARG A 46 -28.22 -2.40 -2.83
CA ARG A 46 -28.65 -2.34 -1.41
C ARG A 46 -27.47 -2.25 -0.44
N TYR A 47 -26.30 -2.69 -0.84
CA TYR A 47 -25.06 -2.68 -0.03
C TYR A 47 -24.12 -1.53 -0.43
N TYR A 48 -24.05 -1.24 -1.73
CA TYR A 48 -23.14 -0.23 -2.30
C TYR A 48 -23.90 0.62 -3.30
N GLN A 49 -23.88 1.93 -3.11
CA GLN A 49 -24.67 2.87 -3.93
C GLN A 49 -24.24 2.90 -5.41
N ASN A 50 -22.96 2.66 -5.68
CA ASN A 50 -22.37 2.69 -7.01
C ASN A 50 -21.05 1.90 -7.05
N LYS A 51 -20.43 1.82 -8.22
CA LYS A 51 -19.13 1.16 -8.41
C LYS A 51 -18.04 1.79 -7.55
N GLU A 52 -18.05 3.09 -7.39
CA GLU A 52 -17.07 3.82 -6.61
C GLU A 52 -17.14 3.46 -5.12
N SER A 53 -18.34 3.42 -4.54
CA SER A 53 -18.52 3.04 -3.12
C SER A 53 -18.08 1.59 -2.85
N LEU A 54 -18.27 0.68 -3.80
CA LEU A 54 -17.76 -0.68 -3.70
C LEU A 54 -16.23 -0.72 -3.83
N TYR A 55 -15.66 0.02 -4.77
CA TYR A 55 -14.21 0.13 -4.94
C TYR A 55 -13.54 0.69 -3.69
N ILE A 56 -14.10 1.78 -3.13
CA ILE A 56 -13.62 2.37 -1.88
C ILE A 56 -13.65 1.34 -0.75
N ALA A 57 -14.72 0.57 -0.61
CA ALA A 57 -14.83 -0.46 0.41
C ALA A 57 -13.75 -1.55 0.27
N VAL A 58 -13.30 -1.83 -0.94
CA VAL A 58 -12.21 -2.79 -1.21
C VAL A 58 -10.84 -2.21 -0.85
N VAL A 59 -10.56 -0.94 -1.19
CA VAL A 59 -9.21 -0.37 -1.02
C VAL A 59 -9.00 0.37 0.31
N GLN A 60 -10.06 0.77 1.00
CA GLN A 60 -9.97 1.51 2.26
C GLN A 60 -9.27 0.73 3.39
N PRO A 61 -9.49 -0.59 3.59
CA PRO A 61 -8.77 -1.36 4.60
C PRO A 61 -7.25 -1.31 4.42
N LEU A 62 -6.76 -1.30 3.17
CA LEU A 62 -5.34 -1.12 2.88
C LEU A 62 -4.84 0.25 3.38
N MET A 63 -5.60 1.33 3.16
CA MET A 63 -5.21 2.67 3.61
C MET A 63 -5.05 2.75 5.15
N GLU A 64 -5.95 2.08 5.88
CA GLU A 64 -5.89 2.02 7.34
C GLU A 64 -4.70 1.17 7.81
N SER A 65 -4.50 0.01 7.19
CA SER A 65 -3.36 -0.87 7.48
C SER A 65 -2.01 -0.22 7.19
N VAL A 66 -1.90 0.57 6.11
CA VAL A 66 -0.67 1.30 5.77
C VAL A 66 -0.33 2.36 6.81
N LYS A 67 -1.33 3.09 7.32
CA LYS A 67 -1.10 4.07 8.41
C LYS A 67 -0.52 3.39 9.63
N GLU A 68 -1.16 2.31 10.08
CA GLU A 68 -0.69 1.53 11.22
C GLU A 68 0.72 0.99 10.98
N PHE A 69 0.97 0.44 9.78
CA PHE A 69 2.28 -0.11 9.41
C PHE A 69 3.38 0.95 9.46
N VAL A 70 3.14 2.13 8.86
CA VAL A 70 4.12 3.22 8.87
C VAL A 70 4.41 3.71 10.29
N ASP A 71 3.39 3.78 11.14
CA ASP A 71 3.54 4.27 12.51
C ASP A 71 4.20 3.25 13.46
N THR A 72 4.06 1.94 13.18
CA THR A 72 4.44 0.89 14.14
C THR A 72 5.57 -0.03 13.68
N LYS A 73 5.81 -0.17 12.37
CA LYS A 73 6.75 -1.15 11.81
C LYS A 73 7.74 -0.59 10.79
N PHE A 74 7.46 0.57 10.23
CA PHE A 74 8.32 1.18 9.24
C PHE A 74 9.30 2.15 9.90
N PHE A 75 10.59 1.83 9.91
CA PHE A 75 11.66 2.58 10.58
C PHE A 75 11.37 2.86 12.07
N VAL A 76 11.07 1.81 12.83
CA VAL A 76 10.98 1.89 14.30
C VAL A 76 12.39 2.03 14.87
N ASP A 77 12.56 2.88 15.88
CA ASP A 77 13.84 3.07 16.54
C ASP A 77 14.42 1.74 17.05
N GLY A 78 15.66 1.47 16.68
CA GLY A 78 16.37 0.23 17.04
C GLY A 78 16.14 -0.96 16.08
N SER A 79 15.28 -0.86 15.09
CA SER A 79 15.12 -1.92 14.08
C SER A 79 16.29 -1.92 13.10
N SER A 80 16.77 -3.12 12.75
CA SER A 80 17.72 -3.29 11.65
C SER A 80 17.03 -3.07 10.29
N LEU A 81 17.78 -2.67 9.27
CA LEU A 81 17.25 -2.54 7.90
C LEU A 81 16.64 -3.86 7.40
N LYS A 82 17.23 -4.99 7.80
CA LYS A 82 16.72 -6.32 7.47
C LYS A 82 15.33 -6.59 8.08
N GLU A 83 15.13 -6.25 9.35
CA GLU A 83 13.81 -6.39 9.99
C GLU A 83 12.78 -5.51 9.31
N VAL A 84 13.13 -4.28 8.97
CA VAL A 84 12.23 -3.37 8.24
C VAL A 84 11.93 -3.93 6.85
N ALA A 85 12.93 -4.46 6.12
CA ALA A 85 12.74 -5.10 4.81
C ALA A 85 11.76 -6.28 4.90
N THR A 86 11.96 -7.16 5.90
CA THR A 86 11.07 -8.29 6.13
C THR A 86 9.63 -7.83 6.41
N ASN A 87 9.46 -6.85 7.30
CA ASN A 87 8.14 -6.29 7.61
C ASN A 87 7.45 -5.67 6.37
N VAL A 88 8.22 -5.00 5.51
CA VAL A 88 7.70 -4.42 4.25
C VAL A 88 7.19 -5.52 3.33
N VAL A 89 7.99 -6.56 3.10
CA VAL A 89 7.61 -7.67 2.20
C VAL A 89 6.39 -8.41 2.73
N GLU A 90 6.36 -8.76 4.02
CA GLU A 90 5.21 -9.40 4.67
C GLU A 90 3.94 -8.54 4.57
N PHE A 91 4.07 -7.23 4.77
CA PHE A 91 2.94 -6.31 4.63
C PHE A 91 2.40 -6.30 3.19
N MET A 92 3.29 -6.24 2.21
CA MET A 92 2.88 -6.18 0.79
C MET A 92 2.29 -7.50 0.31
N ASP A 93 2.81 -8.64 0.77
CA ASP A 93 2.21 -9.95 0.46
C ASP A 93 0.81 -10.09 1.05
N LYS A 94 0.63 -9.64 2.28
CA LYS A 94 -0.68 -9.68 2.94
C LYS A 94 -1.74 -8.85 2.20
N HIS A 95 -1.32 -7.79 1.50
CA HIS A 95 -2.19 -6.83 0.83
C HIS A 95 -1.99 -6.80 -0.70
N ASP A 96 -1.45 -7.88 -1.29
CA ASP A 96 -1.11 -7.93 -2.73
C ASP A 96 -2.30 -7.57 -3.62
N ASP A 97 -3.45 -8.14 -3.35
CA ASP A 97 -4.66 -7.93 -4.15
C ASP A 97 -5.12 -6.47 -4.12
N GLU A 98 -5.22 -5.87 -2.93
CA GLU A 98 -5.64 -4.48 -2.77
C GLU A 98 -4.64 -3.49 -3.39
N ILE A 99 -3.33 -3.79 -3.28
CA ILE A 99 -2.26 -2.99 -3.90
C ILE A 99 -2.37 -3.04 -5.42
N VAL A 100 -2.57 -4.23 -6.00
CA VAL A 100 -2.77 -4.41 -7.45
C VAL A 100 -4.01 -3.65 -7.92
N ILE A 101 -5.13 -3.78 -7.20
CA ILE A 101 -6.39 -3.09 -7.51
C ILE A 101 -6.21 -1.58 -7.47
N LEU A 102 -5.56 -1.07 -6.43
CA LEU A 102 -5.33 0.36 -6.24
C LEU A 102 -4.47 0.95 -7.37
N ARG A 103 -3.37 0.26 -7.74
CA ARG A 103 -2.47 0.67 -8.82
C ARG A 103 -3.17 0.66 -10.19
N ARG A 104 -3.94 -0.39 -10.50
CA ARG A 104 -4.68 -0.50 -11.77
C ARG A 104 -5.87 0.45 -11.85
N GLY A 105 -6.34 0.93 -10.70
CA GLY A 105 -7.49 1.83 -10.64
C GLY A 105 -7.26 3.18 -11.28
N ASN A 106 -6.02 3.69 -11.28
CA ASN A 106 -5.64 5.04 -11.76
C ASN A 106 -6.66 6.11 -11.33
N THR A 107 -7.08 6.05 -10.06
CA THR A 107 -8.12 6.88 -9.47
C THR A 107 -7.52 7.97 -8.60
N ASP A 108 -8.33 8.95 -8.19
CA ASP A 108 -7.95 9.92 -7.16
C ASP A 108 -7.55 9.25 -5.84
N TYR A 109 -8.06 8.04 -5.59
CA TYR A 109 -7.67 7.23 -4.44
C TYR A 109 -6.22 6.77 -4.52
N TYR A 110 -5.77 6.30 -5.69
CA TYR A 110 -4.37 5.93 -5.91
C TYR A 110 -3.44 7.13 -5.69
N ARG A 111 -3.81 8.30 -6.24
CA ARG A 111 -3.02 9.53 -6.04
C ARG A 111 -2.90 9.91 -4.57
N LYS A 112 -4.02 9.91 -3.83
CA LYS A 112 -4.03 10.19 -2.38
C LYS A 112 -3.20 9.18 -1.59
N PHE A 113 -3.26 7.90 -1.96
CA PHE A 113 -2.45 6.84 -1.36
C PHE A 113 -0.96 7.07 -1.60
N ALA A 114 -0.56 7.34 -2.84
CA ALA A 114 0.83 7.61 -3.20
C ALA A 114 1.37 8.86 -2.48
N GLU A 115 0.59 9.93 -2.43
CA GLU A 115 0.94 11.16 -1.69
C GLU A 115 1.07 10.90 -0.18
N PHE A 116 0.19 10.08 0.40
CA PHE A 116 0.27 9.70 1.81
C PHE A 116 1.55 8.93 2.10
N LEU A 117 1.86 7.89 1.30
CA LEU A 117 3.08 7.10 1.43
C LEU A 117 4.34 7.97 1.30
N GLU A 118 4.38 8.83 0.28
CA GLU A 118 5.51 9.73 0.06
C GLU A 118 5.75 10.64 1.27
N LYS A 119 4.69 11.30 1.78
CA LYS A 119 4.79 12.18 2.95
C LYS A 119 5.21 11.42 4.21
N ALA A 120 4.64 10.24 4.44
CA ALA A 120 4.98 9.42 5.59
C ALA A 120 6.44 8.94 5.55
N THR A 121 6.89 8.48 4.39
CA THR A 121 8.28 8.05 4.17
C THR A 121 9.25 9.23 4.28
N ALA A 122 8.95 10.38 3.67
CA ALA A 122 9.77 11.58 3.77
C ALA A 122 9.93 12.04 5.23
N LYS A 123 8.84 12.06 5.99
CA LYS A 123 8.87 12.37 7.43
C LYS A 123 9.78 11.40 8.21
N ARG A 124 9.75 10.09 7.90
CA ARG A 124 10.63 9.10 8.54
C ARG A 124 12.09 9.27 8.14
N ILE A 125 12.37 9.62 6.89
CA ILE A 125 13.71 9.98 6.43
C ILE A 125 14.25 11.16 7.24
N GLU A 126 13.45 12.21 7.41
CA GLU A 126 13.80 13.39 8.21
C GLU A 126 14.04 13.02 9.68
N GLN A 127 13.20 12.20 10.28
CA GLN A 127 13.33 11.74 11.68
C GLN A 127 14.53 10.81 11.87
N GLY A 128 14.75 9.85 10.97
CA GLY A 128 15.87 8.90 11.04
C GLY A 128 17.24 9.58 10.93
N MET A 129 17.29 10.74 10.29
CA MET A 129 18.49 11.60 10.27
C MET A 129 18.73 12.33 11.59
N HIS A 130 17.78 12.25 12.53
CA HIS A 130 17.87 12.94 13.83
C HIS A 130 18.33 12.05 14.98
N ALA A 131 18.53 10.76 14.76
CA ALA A 131 18.93 9.82 15.79
C ALA A 131 20.31 10.22 16.38
N GLY A 132 20.30 11.20 17.27
CA GLY A 132 21.45 11.65 18.04
C GLY A 132 21.67 13.17 18.18
N SER A 133 21.06 14.05 17.40
CA SER A 133 21.39 15.48 17.44
C SER A 133 20.21 16.46 17.54
N GLY A 134 18.98 16.02 17.51
CA GLY A 134 17.79 16.90 17.69
C GLY A 134 17.49 17.89 16.56
N GLU A 135 18.37 18.03 15.57
CA GLU A 135 18.16 18.94 14.42
C GLU A 135 18.18 18.17 13.10
N SER A 136 17.26 18.52 12.20
CA SER A 136 17.24 17.97 10.82
C SER A 136 18.51 18.35 10.08
N LYS A 137 19.28 17.35 9.66
CA LYS A 137 20.46 17.59 8.80
C LYS A 137 20.09 17.77 7.33
N VAL A 138 18.84 17.55 6.96
CA VAL A 138 18.38 17.75 5.58
C VAL A 138 18.23 19.24 5.32
N LYS A 139 19.20 19.81 4.63
CA LYS A 139 19.21 21.23 4.27
C LYS A 139 18.06 21.64 3.34
N ASN A 140 17.51 20.69 2.59
CA ASN A 140 16.40 20.91 1.67
C ASN A 140 15.28 19.89 1.91
N PRO A 141 14.14 20.26 2.51
CA PRO A 141 13.02 19.35 2.73
C PRO A 141 12.47 18.68 1.46
N GLN A 142 12.62 19.31 0.28
CA GLN A 142 12.21 18.69 -0.99
C GLN A 142 13.03 17.43 -1.32
N LEU A 143 14.26 17.35 -0.82
CA LEU A 143 15.11 16.18 -1.04
C LEU A 143 14.55 14.94 -0.36
N SER A 144 13.99 15.06 0.85
CA SER A 144 13.34 13.94 1.56
C SER A 144 12.19 13.37 0.75
N HIS A 145 11.39 14.23 0.13
CA HIS A 145 10.28 13.84 -0.75
C HIS A 145 10.77 13.16 -2.03
N ILE A 146 11.84 13.66 -2.65
CA ILE A 146 12.44 13.04 -3.85
C ILE A 146 12.97 11.65 -3.52
N ILE A 147 13.71 11.51 -2.41
CA ILE A 147 14.23 10.23 -1.93
C ILE A 147 13.09 9.27 -1.63
N ALA A 148 12.06 9.72 -0.88
CA ALA A 148 10.90 8.92 -0.54
C ALA A 148 10.18 8.39 -1.79
N ARG A 149 9.92 9.24 -2.77
CA ARG A 149 9.27 8.86 -4.03
C ARG A 149 10.09 7.85 -4.82
N SER A 150 11.40 8.08 -4.94
CA SER A 150 12.32 7.19 -5.64
C SER A 150 12.41 5.83 -4.97
N PHE A 151 12.51 5.80 -3.64
CA PHE A 151 12.50 4.58 -2.83
C PHE A 151 11.20 3.78 -3.00
N LEU A 152 10.05 4.44 -2.86
CA LEU A 152 8.74 3.79 -3.03
C LEU A 152 8.58 3.21 -4.45
N HIS A 153 9.08 3.90 -5.48
CA HIS A 153 9.08 3.39 -6.85
C HIS A 153 9.89 2.10 -6.96
N CYS A 154 11.11 2.08 -6.39
CA CYS A 154 11.95 0.87 -6.36
C CYS A 154 11.26 -0.28 -5.61
N LEU A 155 10.61 -0.01 -4.47
CA LEU A 155 9.88 -1.04 -3.72
C LEU A 155 8.77 -1.68 -4.56
N PHE A 156 7.96 -0.86 -5.21
CA PHE A 156 6.90 -1.38 -6.06
C PHE A 156 7.44 -2.19 -7.24
N ASP A 157 8.53 -1.75 -7.86
CA ASP A 157 9.14 -2.50 -8.98
C ASP A 157 9.70 -3.85 -8.52
N ILE A 158 10.34 -3.94 -7.35
CA ILE A 158 10.82 -5.19 -6.78
C ILE A 158 9.65 -6.17 -6.57
N ILE A 159 8.58 -5.72 -5.96
CA ILE A 159 7.43 -6.56 -5.62
C ILE A 159 6.73 -7.12 -6.86
N TYR A 160 6.70 -6.36 -7.94
CA TYR A 160 6.12 -6.82 -9.20
C TYR A 160 7.08 -7.64 -10.07
N SER A 161 8.40 -7.56 -9.84
CA SER A 161 9.40 -8.26 -10.64
C SER A 161 9.59 -9.73 -10.27
N THR A 162 9.34 -10.09 -9.01
CA THR A 162 9.49 -11.46 -8.51
C THR A 162 8.38 -11.86 -7.54
N LYS A 163 8.07 -13.15 -7.49
CA LYS A 163 7.08 -13.71 -6.55
C LYS A 163 7.70 -14.46 -5.38
N GLU A 164 9.00 -14.66 -5.39
CA GLU A 164 9.71 -15.35 -4.31
C GLU A 164 10.00 -14.37 -3.17
N ASN A 165 9.38 -14.59 -2.02
CA ASN A 165 9.49 -13.70 -0.86
C ASN A 165 10.92 -13.54 -0.35
N GLN A 166 11.72 -14.61 -0.38
CA GLN A 166 13.11 -14.52 0.01
C GLN A 166 13.89 -13.56 -0.88
N VAL A 167 13.72 -13.66 -2.21
CA VAL A 167 14.38 -12.79 -3.19
C VAL A 167 13.88 -11.35 -3.04
N ARG A 168 12.57 -11.16 -2.81
CA ARG A 168 12.00 -9.84 -2.52
C ARG A 168 12.63 -9.20 -1.29
N THR A 169 12.77 -9.97 -0.20
CA THR A 169 13.36 -9.46 1.04
C THR A 169 14.82 -9.06 0.84
N GLU A 170 15.61 -9.86 0.14
CA GLU A 170 17.00 -9.54 -0.19
C GLU A 170 17.10 -8.25 -1.01
N TYR A 171 16.30 -8.10 -2.07
CA TYR A 171 16.29 -6.88 -2.90
C TYR A 171 15.81 -5.65 -2.13
N VAL A 172 14.78 -5.80 -1.30
CA VAL A 172 14.30 -4.69 -0.46
C VAL A 172 15.37 -4.28 0.56
N GLU A 173 16.07 -5.24 1.17
CA GLU A 173 17.18 -4.96 2.09
C GLU A 173 18.30 -4.20 1.39
N GLU A 174 18.73 -4.64 0.19
CA GLU A 174 19.76 -3.95 -0.60
C GLU A 174 19.35 -2.52 -0.96
N VAL A 175 18.11 -2.33 -1.41
CA VAL A 175 17.57 -1.00 -1.72
C VAL A 175 17.50 -0.13 -0.47
N MET A 176 17.10 -0.69 0.68
CA MET A 176 17.12 0.04 1.95
C MET A 176 18.51 0.46 2.37
N VAL A 177 19.51 -0.44 2.22
CA VAL A 177 20.91 -0.10 2.49
C VAL A 177 21.38 1.01 1.54
N PHE A 178 21.03 0.94 0.25
CA PHE A 178 21.37 1.96 -0.73
C PHE A 178 20.80 3.34 -0.39
N TYR A 179 19.51 3.41 -0.02
CA TYR A 179 18.84 4.68 0.26
C TYR A 179 19.13 5.20 1.68
N PHE A 180 19.20 4.33 2.67
CA PHE A 180 19.21 4.70 4.08
C PHE A 180 20.50 4.33 4.82
N GLY A 181 21.34 3.47 4.24
CA GLY A 181 22.64 3.15 4.82
C GLY A 181 23.55 4.38 4.88
N HIS A 182 24.00 4.71 6.09
CA HIS A 182 24.91 5.85 6.34
C HIS A 182 24.37 7.21 5.83
N LEU A 183 23.06 7.38 5.87
CA LEU A 183 22.41 8.58 5.34
C LEU A 183 22.85 9.86 6.09
N ASP A 184 23.12 9.74 7.38
CA ASP A 184 23.67 10.77 8.26
C ASP A 184 25.00 11.35 7.79
N THR A 185 25.85 10.50 7.21
CA THR A 185 27.17 10.92 6.68
C THR A 185 27.12 11.41 5.24
N ARG A 186 26.08 11.01 4.47
CA ARG A 186 25.95 11.35 3.04
C ARG A 186 25.24 12.67 2.77
N LEU A 187 24.38 13.11 3.68
CA LEU A 187 23.55 14.31 3.54
C LEU A 187 23.88 15.40 4.58
N GLY A 188 24.84 15.14 5.49
CA GLY A 188 25.32 16.05 6.53
C GLY A 188 26.21 17.20 6.03
#